data_f688daad2fe73cc35c8c5fd6a2aeea61
#
_entry.id   f688daad2fe73cc35c8c5fd6a2aeea61
#
_cell.length_a   1.000
_cell.length_b   1.000
_cell.length_c   1.000
_cell.angle_alpha   90.00
_cell.angle_beta   90.00
_cell.angle_gamma   90.00
#
_symmetry.space_group_name_H-M   'P 1'
#
loop_
_entity.id
_entity.type
_entity.pdbx_description
1 polymer ?
#
loop_
_entity_poly.entity_id
_entity_poly.type
_entity_poly.pdbx_seq_one_letter_code
_entity_poly.pdbx_strand_id
1 'polypeptide(L)'
;MDPWENNYLLSIHVDPKMLEKDKAITQSPGSSSVASVLNLPRTEVGLAWIDLSSGDFLTQSTDIASLPTAVARIKPREIVLDSIFEEAEHSRIVSILQEDGHIITFQKPSDETVTIKDWIPMLEEVVDDFDPADFTPGEVAAGGSLLHYVKHQLLGGQTRLQSPVRHQAKDHMSIDKNSLRALEIRSTMRDGTHEGSLLHSLKNTVTKSGTRLLSQRLCK
;
A
#
# COMPACT_ATOMS: atom_id res chain seq x y z
N MET A 1 -7.25 6.02 18.94
CA MET A 1 -7.43 6.14 17.47
C MET A 1 -7.27 7.61 17.15
N ASP A 2 -6.25 7.98 16.40
CA ASP A 2 -6.07 9.38 16.03
C ASP A 2 -7.13 9.76 14.99
N PRO A 3 -8.06 10.65 15.30
CA PRO A 3 -9.14 11.04 14.39
C PRO A 3 -8.64 11.86 13.19
N TRP A 4 -7.37 12.25 13.19
CA TRP A 4 -6.75 13.08 12.18
C TRP A 4 -6.00 12.29 11.11
N GLU A 5 -5.74 10.99 11.34
CA GLU A 5 -5.09 10.10 10.40
C GLU A 5 -6.09 9.32 9.55
N ASN A 6 -5.71 9.01 8.31
CA ASN A 6 -6.47 8.12 7.45
C ASN A 6 -6.43 6.70 8.04
N ASN A 7 -7.52 5.96 7.85
CA ASN A 7 -7.62 4.58 8.31
C ASN A 7 -7.45 3.63 7.13
N TYR A 8 -6.28 3.71 6.50
CA TYR A 8 -5.98 2.89 5.33
C TYR A 8 -5.67 1.44 5.72
N LEU A 9 -6.35 0.55 5.03
CA LEU A 9 -6.03 -0.87 4.95
C LEU A 9 -5.37 -1.11 3.60
N LEU A 10 -4.14 -1.64 3.61
CA LEU A 10 -3.32 -1.85 2.41
C LEU A 10 -3.15 -3.35 2.16
N SER A 11 -3.37 -3.80 0.94
CA SER A 11 -2.93 -5.12 0.46
C SER A 11 -1.76 -4.97 -0.49
N ILE A 12 -0.81 -5.88 -0.36
CA ILE A 12 0.39 -5.96 -1.21
C ILE A 12 0.40 -7.32 -1.88
N HIS A 13 0.46 -7.33 -3.20
CA HIS A 13 0.61 -8.54 -4.01
C HIS A 13 1.93 -8.55 -4.76
N VAL A 14 2.62 -9.69 -4.68
CA VAL A 14 3.86 -9.96 -5.43
C VAL A 14 3.73 -11.32 -6.08
N ASP A 15 4.12 -11.43 -7.35
CA ASP A 15 4.08 -12.71 -8.06
C ASP A 15 4.96 -13.74 -7.33
N PRO A 16 4.40 -14.88 -6.92
CA PRO A 16 5.14 -15.94 -6.22
C PRO A 16 6.38 -16.45 -6.97
N LYS A 17 6.36 -16.43 -8.30
CA LYS A 17 7.50 -16.83 -9.15
C LYS A 17 8.73 -15.95 -8.96
N MET A 18 8.53 -14.72 -8.48
CA MET A 18 9.62 -13.79 -8.19
C MET A 18 10.28 -14.06 -6.84
N LEU A 19 9.53 -14.64 -5.88
CA LEU A 19 10.07 -15.05 -4.57
C LEU A 19 11.10 -16.18 -4.68
N GLU A 20 10.93 -17.08 -5.64
CA GLU A 20 11.88 -18.17 -5.88
C GLU A 20 13.21 -17.66 -6.44
N LYS A 21 13.17 -16.59 -7.24
CA LYS A 21 14.40 -15.97 -7.77
C LYS A 21 15.19 -15.24 -6.70
N ASP A 22 14.52 -14.58 -5.75
CA ASP A 22 15.19 -13.92 -4.61
C ASP A 22 15.90 -14.94 -3.70
N LYS A 23 15.31 -16.12 -3.48
CA LYS A 23 15.95 -17.21 -2.72
C LYS A 23 17.23 -17.72 -3.40
N ALA A 24 17.26 -17.79 -4.72
CA ALA A 24 18.42 -18.24 -5.48
C ALA A 24 19.60 -17.26 -5.43
N ILE A 25 19.31 -15.95 -5.31
CA ILE A 25 20.34 -14.90 -5.27
C ILE A 25 20.96 -14.80 -3.86
N THR A 26 20.20 -15.04 -2.81
CA THR A 26 20.67 -14.95 -1.41
C THR A 26 21.59 -16.13 -1.04
N GLN A 27 21.56 -17.25 -1.78
CA GLN A 27 22.35 -18.44 -1.51
C GLN A 27 23.69 -18.52 -2.26
N SER A 28 24.07 -17.50 -3.02
CA SER A 28 25.38 -17.44 -3.71
C SER A 28 26.41 -16.74 -2.83
N PRO A 29 27.31 -17.47 -2.12
CA PRO A 29 28.36 -16.86 -1.34
C PRO A 29 29.45 -16.33 -2.30
N GLY A 30 29.51 -15.02 -2.49
CA GLY A 30 30.68 -14.44 -3.14
C GLY A 30 30.55 -13.26 -4.09
N SER A 31 29.43 -12.58 -4.21
CA SER A 31 29.37 -11.36 -5.03
C SER A 31 28.81 -10.17 -4.27
N SER A 32 29.63 -9.62 -3.38
CA SER A 32 29.41 -8.27 -2.85
C SER A 32 29.89 -7.23 -3.87
N SER A 33 29.18 -7.08 -4.98
CA SER A 33 29.38 -5.94 -5.87
C SER A 33 28.08 -5.13 -5.93
N VAL A 34 28.21 -3.83 -5.69
CA VAL A 34 27.13 -2.84 -5.79
C VAL A 34 26.43 -2.88 -7.15
N ALA A 35 27.08 -3.43 -8.18
CA ALA A 35 26.53 -3.65 -9.51
C ALA A 35 25.42 -4.70 -9.57
N SER A 36 25.36 -5.68 -8.65
CA SER A 36 24.30 -6.69 -8.63
C SER A 36 22.98 -6.15 -8.09
N VAL A 37 23.00 -5.06 -7.34
CA VAL A 37 21.78 -4.40 -6.81
C VAL A 37 21.08 -3.59 -7.91
N LEU A 38 21.81 -3.12 -8.92
CA LEU A 38 21.28 -2.32 -10.03
C LEU A 38 20.63 -3.15 -11.15
N ASN A 39 20.89 -4.46 -11.18
CA ASN A 39 20.38 -5.37 -12.22
C ASN A 39 19.32 -6.37 -11.73
N LEU A 40 18.76 -6.18 -10.54
CA LEU A 40 17.57 -6.94 -10.14
C LEU A 40 16.45 -6.65 -11.12
N PRO A 41 15.79 -7.66 -11.69
CA PRO A 41 14.57 -7.43 -12.46
C PRO A 41 13.64 -6.63 -11.58
N ARG A 42 13.09 -5.54 -12.10
CA ARG A 42 12.10 -4.73 -11.40
C ARG A 42 10.88 -5.62 -11.15
N THR A 43 10.89 -6.29 -10.01
CA THR A 43 9.77 -7.13 -9.61
C THR A 43 8.59 -6.20 -9.36
N GLU A 44 7.59 -6.32 -10.20
CA GLU A 44 6.36 -5.55 -10.09
C GLU A 44 5.62 -5.97 -8.81
N VAL A 45 5.22 -4.97 -8.05
CA VAL A 45 4.44 -5.10 -6.82
C VAL A 45 3.13 -4.38 -7.01
N GLY A 46 2.03 -5.11 -6.91
CA GLY A 46 0.69 -4.53 -6.90
C GLY A 46 0.31 -4.06 -5.51
N LEU A 47 -0.20 -2.86 -5.41
CA LEU A 47 -0.72 -2.26 -4.19
C LEU A 47 -2.20 -1.93 -4.38
N ALA A 48 -3.00 -2.20 -3.36
CA ALA A 48 -4.38 -1.75 -3.28
C ALA A 48 -4.69 -1.31 -1.85
N TRP A 49 -5.30 -0.16 -1.67
CA TRP A 49 -5.69 0.31 -0.34
C TRP A 49 -7.04 0.98 -0.34
N ILE A 50 -7.73 0.85 0.78
CA ILE A 50 -9.04 1.43 1.02
C ILE A 50 -9.05 2.26 2.30
N ASP A 51 -9.85 3.32 2.33
CA ASP A 51 -10.29 3.98 3.56
C ASP A 51 -11.72 3.56 3.87
N LEU A 52 -11.91 2.73 4.88
CA LEU A 52 -13.23 2.26 5.30
C LEU A 52 -14.14 3.39 5.79
N SER A 53 -13.59 4.56 6.09
CA SER A 53 -14.37 5.72 6.57
C SER A 53 -14.92 6.60 5.46
N SER A 54 -14.24 6.70 4.32
CA SER A 54 -14.64 7.49 3.17
C SER A 54 -15.12 6.65 1.98
N GLY A 55 -14.79 5.34 1.99
CA GLY A 55 -15.05 4.46 0.86
C GLY A 55 -14.03 4.58 -0.27
N ASP A 56 -12.98 5.40 -0.10
CA ASP A 56 -11.95 5.56 -1.13
C ASP A 56 -11.25 4.22 -1.39
N PHE A 57 -11.16 3.84 -2.67
CA PHE A 57 -10.45 2.66 -3.12
C PHE A 57 -9.41 3.05 -4.17
N LEU A 58 -8.15 2.80 -3.87
CA LEU A 58 -7.02 3.19 -4.72
C LEU A 58 -6.12 1.99 -5.00
N THR A 59 -5.50 2.02 -6.18
CA THR A 59 -4.49 1.02 -6.59
C THR A 59 -3.25 1.70 -7.11
N GLN A 60 -2.13 0.99 -7.07
CA GLN A 60 -0.87 1.43 -7.63
C GLN A 60 0.02 0.24 -7.97
N SER A 61 0.71 0.29 -9.10
CA SER A 61 1.85 -0.59 -9.38
C SER A 61 3.16 0.11 -8.97
N THR A 62 4.06 -0.63 -8.33
CA THR A 62 5.37 -0.18 -7.89
C THR A 62 6.40 -1.29 -8.05
N ASP A 63 7.63 -1.06 -7.66
CA ASP A 63 8.67 -2.07 -7.56
C ASP A 63 9.12 -2.26 -6.10
N ILE A 64 9.85 -3.35 -5.82
CA ILE A 64 10.32 -3.67 -4.45
C ILE A 64 11.22 -2.55 -3.90
N ALA A 65 12.00 -1.88 -4.73
CA ALA A 65 12.90 -0.81 -4.29
C ALA A 65 12.12 0.45 -3.86
N SER A 66 11.02 0.74 -4.53
CA SER A 66 10.14 1.89 -4.26
C SER A 66 9.04 1.58 -3.24
N LEU A 67 8.85 0.30 -2.88
CA LEU A 67 7.83 -0.13 -1.92
C LEU A 67 7.90 0.62 -0.58
N PRO A 68 9.07 0.80 0.08
CA PRO A 68 9.15 1.55 1.34
C PRO A 68 8.62 2.98 1.22
N THR A 69 8.92 3.62 0.09
CA THR A 69 8.45 4.98 -0.21
C THR A 69 6.94 5.04 -0.40
N ALA A 70 6.38 4.07 -1.15
CA ALA A 70 4.93 3.98 -1.35
C ALA A 70 4.19 3.74 -0.03
N VAL A 71 4.67 2.81 0.80
CA VAL A 71 4.10 2.51 2.12
C VAL A 71 4.19 3.70 3.06
N ALA A 72 5.35 4.39 3.12
CA ALA A 72 5.52 5.59 3.95
C ALA A 72 4.56 6.73 3.53
N ARG A 73 4.30 6.88 2.22
CA ARG A 73 3.37 7.85 1.67
C ARG A 73 1.92 7.50 2.03
N ILE A 74 1.51 6.25 1.81
CA ILE A 74 0.16 5.75 2.11
C ILE A 74 -0.07 5.78 3.63
N LYS A 75 0.92 5.39 4.42
CA LYS A 75 0.87 5.26 5.88
C LYS A 75 -0.31 4.37 6.31
N PRO A 76 -0.34 3.11 5.88
CA PRO A 76 -1.43 2.22 6.21
C PRO A 76 -1.42 1.90 7.70
N ARG A 77 -2.59 1.67 8.25
CA ARG A 77 -2.75 1.21 9.63
C ARG A 77 -2.49 -0.29 9.75
N GLU A 78 -2.92 -1.02 8.75
CA GLU A 78 -2.77 -2.47 8.66
C GLU A 78 -2.41 -2.85 7.23
N ILE A 79 -1.54 -3.85 7.10
CA ILE A 79 -1.09 -4.39 5.81
C ILE A 79 -1.50 -5.84 5.73
N VAL A 80 -2.22 -6.19 4.68
CA VAL A 80 -2.63 -7.56 4.36
C VAL A 80 -1.64 -8.13 3.36
N LEU A 81 -1.04 -9.26 3.72
CA LEU A 81 -0.12 -10.02 2.88
C LEU A 81 -0.64 -11.44 2.66
N ASP A 82 -0.18 -12.06 1.58
CA ASP A 82 -0.41 -13.48 1.35
C ASP A 82 0.31 -14.33 2.43
N SER A 83 -0.33 -15.40 2.89
CA SER A 83 0.22 -16.34 3.87
C SER A 83 1.52 -17.03 3.42
N ILE A 84 1.82 -17.04 2.12
CA ILE A 84 3.10 -17.52 1.59
C ILE A 84 4.27 -16.73 2.22
N PHE A 85 4.06 -15.47 2.55
CA PHE A 85 5.08 -14.63 3.19
C PHE A 85 5.28 -14.93 4.68
N GLU A 86 4.31 -15.57 5.35
CA GLU A 86 4.42 -15.98 6.74
C GLU A 86 5.47 -17.09 6.91
N GLU A 87 5.51 -18.04 5.98
CA GLU A 87 6.47 -19.13 5.98
C GLU A 87 7.87 -18.71 5.50
N ALA A 88 7.96 -17.57 4.82
CA ALA A 88 9.20 -17.04 4.31
C ALA A 88 9.90 -16.16 5.37
N GLU A 89 10.47 -16.79 6.41
CA GLU A 89 11.19 -16.10 7.52
C GLU A 89 12.22 -15.06 7.07
N HIS A 90 12.60 -15.06 5.80
CA HIS A 90 13.63 -14.20 5.21
C HIS A 90 13.11 -13.37 4.04
N SER A 91 11.80 -13.15 3.96
CA SER A 91 11.25 -12.28 2.92
C SER A 91 11.71 -10.84 3.12
N ARG A 92 12.44 -10.32 2.13
CA ARG A 92 12.86 -8.91 2.11
C ARG A 92 11.67 -7.94 2.29
N ILE A 93 10.51 -8.31 1.75
CA ILE A 93 9.29 -7.51 1.87
C ILE A 93 8.83 -7.44 3.32
N VAL A 94 8.74 -8.58 3.99
CA VAL A 94 8.34 -8.65 5.41
C VAL A 94 9.32 -7.86 6.27
N SER A 95 10.65 -8.01 6.04
CA SER A 95 11.67 -7.25 6.77
C SER A 95 11.49 -5.74 6.61
N ILE A 96 11.27 -5.25 5.38
CA ILE A 96 11.03 -3.83 5.10
C ILE A 96 9.80 -3.31 5.87
N LEU A 97 8.72 -4.08 5.89
CA LEU A 97 7.49 -3.67 6.55
C LEU A 97 7.57 -3.74 8.07
N GLN A 98 8.31 -4.70 8.61
CA GLN A 98 8.55 -4.84 10.06
C GLN A 98 9.45 -3.73 10.61
N GLU A 99 10.45 -3.28 9.86
CA GLU A 99 11.31 -2.16 10.26
C GLU A 99 10.50 -0.88 10.56
N ASP A 100 9.38 -0.70 9.89
CA ASP A 100 8.49 0.46 10.08
C ASP A 100 7.42 0.26 11.14
N GLY A 101 7.37 -0.92 11.77
CA GLY A 101 6.42 -1.22 12.84
C GLY A 101 4.97 -1.32 12.37
N HIS A 102 4.73 -1.64 11.09
CA HIS A 102 3.38 -1.84 10.58
C HIS A 102 2.75 -3.12 11.13
N ILE A 103 1.45 -3.08 11.35
CA ILE A 103 0.66 -4.27 11.68
C ILE A 103 0.49 -5.07 10.38
N ILE A 104 0.98 -6.30 10.37
CA ILE A 104 0.90 -7.20 9.21
C ILE A 104 -0.07 -8.33 9.55
N THR A 105 -1.04 -8.55 8.68
CA THR A 105 -1.99 -9.65 8.76
C THR A 105 -1.78 -10.56 7.56
N PHE A 106 -1.54 -11.84 7.82
CA PHE A 106 -1.39 -12.83 6.76
C PHE A 106 -2.73 -13.46 6.43
N GLN A 107 -3.04 -13.52 5.15
CA GLN A 107 -4.27 -14.08 4.62
C GLN A 107 -3.95 -15.18 3.60
N LYS A 108 -4.69 -16.28 3.66
CA LYS A 108 -4.60 -17.31 2.63
C LYS A 108 -5.06 -16.73 1.29
N PRO A 109 -4.32 -17.00 0.20
CA PRO A 109 -4.77 -16.60 -1.11
C PRO A 109 -6.15 -17.19 -1.39
N SER A 110 -6.99 -16.45 -2.09
CA SER A 110 -8.23 -17.00 -2.60
C SER A 110 -7.91 -18.06 -3.66
N ASP A 111 -8.51 -19.24 -3.55
CA ASP A 111 -8.38 -20.30 -4.57
C ASP A 111 -9.01 -19.89 -5.92
N GLU A 112 -9.82 -18.85 -5.91
CA GLU A 112 -10.47 -18.31 -7.09
C GLU A 112 -9.59 -17.25 -7.76
N THR A 113 -9.44 -17.32 -9.07
CA THR A 113 -8.81 -16.28 -9.86
C THR A 113 -9.66 -15.01 -9.77
N VAL A 114 -9.22 -14.06 -8.95
CA VAL A 114 -9.96 -12.80 -8.76
C VAL A 114 -9.84 -11.97 -10.02
N THR A 115 -10.97 -11.57 -10.55
CA THR A 115 -11.08 -10.65 -11.68
C THR A 115 -11.67 -9.32 -11.20
N ILE A 116 -11.46 -8.28 -11.98
CA ILE A 116 -12.06 -6.95 -11.68
C ILE A 116 -13.59 -7.02 -11.57
N LYS A 117 -14.22 -7.95 -12.28
CA LYS A 117 -15.68 -8.15 -12.21
C LYS A 117 -16.15 -8.56 -10.82
N ASP A 118 -15.28 -9.20 -10.04
CA ASP A 118 -15.59 -9.63 -8.68
C ASP A 118 -15.59 -8.44 -7.69
N TRP A 119 -15.05 -7.28 -8.08
CA TRP A 119 -15.09 -6.06 -7.29
C TRP A 119 -16.45 -5.35 -7.38
N ILE A 120 -17.13 -5.44 -8.53
CA ILE A 120 -18.38 -4.71 -8.83
C ILE A 120 -19.43 -4.82 -7.71
N PRO A 121 -19.69 -6.00 -7.11
CA PRO A 121 -20.71 -6.11 -6.06
C PRO A 121 -20.41 -5.31 -4.78
N MET A 122 -19.17 -4.88 -4.58
CA MET A 122 -18.72 -4.12 -3.41
C MET A 122 -18.59 -2.62 -3.70
N LEU A 123 -18.74 -2.20 -4.95
CA LEU A 123 -18.68 -0.81 -5.36
C LEU A 123 -20.06 -0.15 -5.23
N GLU A 124 -20.10 1.09 -4.80
CA GLU A 124 -21.34 1.88 -4.65
C GLU A 124 -21.91 2.26 -6.01
N GLU A 125 -21.07 2.74 -6.90
CA GLU A 125 -21.37 3.05 -8.29
C GLU A 125 -20.19 2.64 -9.17
N VAL A 126 -20.49 1.99 -10.28
CA VAL A 126 -19.49 1.76 -11.32
C VAL A 126 -19.52 2.98 -12.23
N VAL A 127 -18.46 3.78 -12.21
CA VAL A 127 -18.35 4.94 -13.10
C VAL A 127 -18.25 4.43 -14.54
N ASP A 128 -18.92 5.11 -15.48
CA ASP A 128 -18.95 4.73 -16.91
C ASP A 128 -17.53 4.63 -17.54
N ASP A 129 -16.54 5.33 -16.97
CA ASP A 129 -15.14 5.32 -17.40
C ASP A 129 -14.29 4.22 -16.73
N PHE A 130 -14.90 3.26 -16.02
CA PHE A 130 -14.17 2.17 -15.40
C PHE A 130 -13.75 1.13 -16.45
N ASP A 131 -12.51 1.22 -16.95
CA ASP A 131 -11.93 0.22 -17.85
C ASP A 131 -11.05 -0.77 -17.06
N PRO A 132 -11.42 -2.06 -17.02
CA PRO A 132 -10.59 -3.10 -16.44
C PRO A 132 -9.16 -3.18 -17.01
N ALA A 133 -8.96 -2.73 -18.26
CA ALA A 133 -7.65 -2.75 -18.92
C ALA A 133 -6.66 -1.74 -18.36
N ASP A 134 -7.12 -0.77 -17.58
CA ASP A 134 -6.26 0.25 -16.96
C ASP A 134 -5.43 -0.29 -15.80
N PHE A 135 -5.81 -1.45 -15.25
CA PHE A 135 -5.16 -2.01 -14.05
C PHE A 135 -4.19 -3.12 -14.43
N THR A 136 -3.03 -3.15 -13.76
CA THR A 136 -2.09 -4.25 -13.93
C THR A 136 -2.58 -5.52 -13.24
N PRO A 137 -2.15 -6.72 -13.67
CA PRO A 137 -2.52 -7.97 -13.00
C PRO A 137 -2.17 -7.98 -11.51
N GLY A 138 -1.06 -7.35 -11.12
CA GLY A 138 -0.65 -7.20 -9.71
C GLY A 138 -1.61 -6.32 -8.91
N GLU A 139 -2.08 -5.21 -9.49
CA GLU A 139 -3.08 -4.33 -8.87
C GLU A 139 -4.41 -5.06 -8.69
N VAL A 140 -4.83 -5.84 -9.70
CA VAL A 140 -6.06 -6.64 -9.64
C VAL A 140 -5.98 -7.69 -8.55
N ALA A 141 -4.86 -8.39 -8.43
CA ALA A 141 -4.66 -9.40 -7.40
C ALA A 141 -4.62 -8.78 -5.99
N ALA A 142 -3.93 -7.64 -5.82
CA ALA A 142 -3.90 -6.91 -4.57
C ALA A 142 -5.29 -6.43 -4.14
N GLY A 143 -6.06 -5.85 -5.09
CA GLY A 143 -7.43 -5.40 -4.84
C GLY A 143 -8.35 -6.55 -4.47
N GLY A 144 -8.26 -7.67 -5.18
CA GLY A 144 -9.03 -8.86 -4.88
C GLY A 144 -8.76 -9.43 -3.50
N SER A 145 -7.48 -9.55 -3.12
CA SER A 145 -7.08 -9.97 -1.78
C SER A 145 -7.62 -9.03 -0.70
N LEU A 146 -7.54 -7.73 -0.93
CA LEU A 146 -8.05 -6.72 -0.01
C LEU A 146 -9.56 -6.81 0.18
N LEU A 147 -10.32 -6.90 -0.90
CA LEU A 147 -11.78 -7.02 -0.86
C LEU A 147 -12.23 -8.32 -0.21
N HIS A 148 -11.53 -9.42 -0.48
CA HIS A 148 -11.78 -10.69 0.19
C HIS A 148 -11.57 -10.58 1.71
N TYR A 149 -10.48 -9.94 2.13
CA TYR A 149 -10.19 -9.69 3.55
C TYR A 149 -11.30 -8.87 4.21
N VAL A 150 -11.69 -7.75 3.60
CA VAL A 150 -12.75 -6.87 4.12
C VAL A 150 -14.08 -7.61 4.21
N LYS A 151 -14.45 -8.37 3.19
CA LYS A 151 -15.70 -9.16 3.17
C LYS A 151 -15.72 -10.19 4.31
N HIS A 152 -14.57 -10.82 4.57
CA HIS A 152 -14.44 -11.82 5.62
C HIS A 152 -14.51 -11.18 7.02
N GLN A 153 -13.87 -10.02 7.21
CA GLN A 153 -13.85 -9.32 8.50
C GLN A 153 -15.21 -8.68 8.86
N LEU A 154 -15.94 -8.19 7.87
CA LEU A 154 -17.22 -7.51 8.09
C LEU A 154 -18.42 -8.44 8.29
N LEU A 155 -18.23 -9.77 8.28
CA LEU A 155 -19.26 -10.77 8.59
C LEU A 155 -20.62 -10.47 7.92
N GLY A 156 -20.59 -10.06 6.65
CA GLY A 156 -21.80 -9.75 5.89
C GLY A 156 -22.28 -8.29 5.97
N GLY A 157 -21.53 -7.42 6.61
CA GLY A 157 -21.74 -5.97 6.50
C GLY A 157 -21.51 -5.50 5.06
N GLN A 158 -22.39 -4.67 4.54
CA GLN A 158 -22.21 -4.06 3.21
C GLN A 158 -21.23 -2.89 3.34
N THR A 159 -20.04 -3.03 2.76
CA THR A 159 -19.15 -1.90 2.54
C THR A 159 -19.43 -1.35 1.16
N ARG A 160 -19.74 -0.07 1.10
CA ARG A 160 -19.90 0.65 -0.17
C ARG A 160 -18.60 1.36 -0.46
N LEU A 161 -17.87 0.86 -1.43
CA LEU A 161 -16.60 1.46 -1.88
C LEU A 161 -16.85 2.27 -3.14
N GLN A 162 -16.12 3.37 -3.28
CA GLN A 162 -16.08 4.12 -4.52
C GLN A 162 -15.38 3.31 -5.61
N SER A 163 -15.61 3.66 -6.87
CA SER A 163 -14.87 3.07 -7.97
C SER A 163 -13.36 3.21 -7.76
N PRO A 164 -12.58 2.15 -8.03
CA PRO A 164 -11.14 2.19 -7.79
C PRO A 164 -10.47 3.24 -8.69
N VAL A 165 -9.59 4.01 -8.09
CA VAL A 165 -8.78 5.01 -8.78
C VAL A 165 -7.33 4.56 -8.81
N ARG A 166 -6.77 4.45 -10.02
CA ARG A 166 -5.36 4.13 -10.19
C ARG A 166 -4.48 5.34 -9.88
N HIS A 167 -3.58 5.18 -8.91
CA HIS A 167 -2.57 6.17 -8.61
C HIS A 167 -1.35 5.97 -9.51
N GLN A 168 -1.08 6.93 -10.39
CA GLN A 168 0.10 6.90 -11.26
C GLN A 168 1.24 7.69 -10.61
N ALA A 169 2.36 7.00 -10.34
CA ALA A 169 3.54 7.63 -9.73
C ALA A 169 4.18 8.72 -10.63
N LYS A 170 3.85 8.73 -11.92
CA LYS A 170 4.39 9.69 -12.89
C LYS A 170 3.80 11.10 -12.78
N ASP A 171 2.65 11.23 -12.14
CA ASP A 171 1.92 12.50 -12.07
C ASP A 171 2.45 13.43 -10.98
N HIS A 172 3.32 12.92 -10.11
CA HIS A 172 3.79 13.65 -8.94
C HIS A 172 5.28 13.44 -8.73
N MET A 173 5.93 14.41 -8.09
CA MET A 173 7.32 14.28 -7.66
C MET A 173 7.40 13.23 -6.54
N SER A 174 8.17 12.18 -6.77
CA SER A 174 8.41 11.16 -5.75
C SER A 174 9.34 11.69 -4.67
N ILE A 175 8.87 11.67 -3.43
CA ILE A 175 9.68 12.00 -2.24
C ILE A 175 9.97 10.69 -1.51
N ASP A 176 11.24 10.36 -1.32
CA ASP A 176 11.62 9.13 -0.63
C ASP A 176 11.25 9.16 0.87
N LYS A 177 11.18 7.98 1.48
CA LYS A 177 10.79 7.79 2.89
C LYS A 177 11.60 8.65 3.86
N ASN A 178 12.93 8.72 3.66
CA ASN A 178 13.81 9.45 4.57
C ASN A 178 13.60 10.95 4.44
N SER A 179 13.42 11.44 3.20
CA SER A 179 13.10 12.84 2.93
C SER A 179 11.72 13.23 3.50
N LEU A 180 10.69 12.36 3.35
CA LEU A 180 9.38 12.59 3.97
C LEU A 180 9.49 12.76 5.49
N ARG A 181 10.32 11.94 6.12
CA ARG A 181 10.57 12.00 7.56
C ARG A 181 11.39 13.23 7.95
N ALA A 182 12.46 13.53 7.19
CA ALA A 182 13.34 14.66 7.47
C ALA A 182 12.64 16.02 7.29
N LEU A 183 11.68 16.12 6.37
CA LEU A 183 10.86 17.32 6.17
C LEU A 183 9.78 17.49 7.25
N GLU A 184 9.65 16.54 8.16
CA GLU A 184 8.69 16.60 9.26
C GLU A 184 7.26 16.95 8.80
N ILE A 185 6.84 16.36 7.67
CA ILE A 185 5.57 16.73 7.04
C ILE A 185 4.38 16.41 7.96
N ARG A 186 4.34 15.21 8.55
CA ARG A 186 3.21 14.74 9.38
C ARG A 186 3.52 14.76 10.87
N SER A 187 4.76 14.55 11.25
CA SER A 187 5.21 14.45 12.63
C SER A 187 6.64 14.92 12.76
N THR A 188 7.00 15.43 13.94
CA THR A 188 8.36 15.85 14.25
C THR A 188 9.30 14.63 14.40
N MET A 189 10.56 14.78 14.01
CA MET A 189 11.56 13.71 14.17
C MET A 189 11.91 13.48 15.63
N ARG A 190 11.90 14.55 16.45
CA ARG A 190 12.34 14.51 17.83
C ARG A 190 11.36 13.76 18.73
N ASP A 191 10.08 14.11 18.65
CA ASP A 191 9.08 13.66 19.62
C ASP A 191 8.01 12.78 18.97
N GLY A 192 8.02 12.64 17.63
CA GLY A 192 7.03 11.89 16.88
C GLY A 192 5.61 12.49 16.93
N THR A 193 5.50 13.73 17.42
CA THR A 193 4.20 14.41 17.59
C THR A 193 3.76 15.13 16.33
N HIS A 194 2.45 15.32 16.20
CA HIS A 194 1.88 16.14 15.13
C HIS A 194 2.21 17.63 15.34
N GLU A 195 2.26 18.08 16.59
CA GLU A 195 2.60 19.47 16.93
C GLU A 195 4.03 19.80 16.50
N GLY A 196 4.20 20.91 15.78
CA GLY A 196 5.48 21.33 15.21
C GLY A 196 5.74 20.84 13.79
N SER A 197 4.95 19.91 13.26
CA SER A 197 5.07 19.43 11.89
C SER A 197 4.60 20.46 10.86
N LEU A 198 4.98 20.26 9.58
CA LEU A 198 4.51 21.09 8.48
C LEU A 198 2.98 21.05 8.38
N LEU A 199 2.38 19.86 8.50
CA LEU A 199 0.93 19.70 8.50
C LEU A 199 0.27 20.50 9.63
N HIS A 200 0.85 20.52 10.83
CA HIS A 200 0.36 21.33 11.94
C HIS A 200 0.39 22.82 11.62
N SER A 201 1.49 23.29 11.03
CA SER A 201 1.68 24.71 10.68
C SER A 201 0.74 25.19 9.57
N LEU A 202 0.42 24.31 8.61
CA LEU A 202 -0.49 24.63 7.49
C LEU A 202 -1.96 24.33 7.79
N LYS A 203 -2.24 23.66 8.90
CA LYS A 203 -3.59 23.23 9.25
C LYS A 203 -4.48 24.41 9.60
N ASN A 204 -5.31 24.78 8.64
CA ASN A 204 -6.38 25.78 8.83
C ASN A 204 -7.76 25.16 8.50
N THR A 205 -7.89 23.85 8.68
CA THR A 205 -9.10 23.10 8.36
C THR A 205 -10.01 23.00 9.58
N VAL A 206 -11.31 23.15 9.37
CA VAL A 206 -12.33 23.07 10.42
C VAL A 206 -12.75 21.62 10.66
N THR A 207 -12.76 20.78 9.61
CA THR A 207 -13.26 19.42 9.68
C THR A 207 -12.12 18.38 9.71
N LYS A 208 -12.37 17.24 10.33
CA LYS A 208 -11.43 16.10 10.33
C LYS A 208 -11.13 15.61 8.92
N SER A 209 -12.15 15.52 8.07
CA SER A 209 -11.99 15.11 6.66
C SER A 209 -11.11 16.09 5.89
N GLY A 210 -11.27 17.40 6.12
CA GLY A 210 -10.40 18.42 5.53
C GLY A 210 -8.93 18.27 5.95
N THR A 211 -8.66 17.95 7.22
CA THR A 211 -7.30 17.69 7.70
C THR A 211 -6.71 16.44 7.04
N ARG A 212 -7.47 15.35 6.92
CA ARG A 212 -7.03 14.13 6.23
C ARG A 212 -6.70 14.41 4.77
N LEU A 213 -7.57 15.14 4.06
CA LEU A 213 -7.33 15.54 2.68
C LEU A 213 -6.06 16.40 2.53
N LEU A 214 -5.85 17.36 3.44
CA LEU A 214 -4.64 18.17 3.46
C LEU A 214 -3.39 17.31 3.66
N SER A 215 -3.41 16.39 4.64
CA SER A 215 -2.31 15.44 4.89
C SER A 215 -2.02 14.57 3.66
N GLN A 216 -3.05 14.08 2.99
CA GLN A 216 -2.92 13.29 1.78
C GLN A 216 -2.28 14.09 0.64
N ARG A 217 -2.68 15.36 0.45
CA ARG A 217 -2.14 16.22 -0.60
C ARG A 217 -0.69 16.65 -0.36
N LEU A 218 -0.29 16.82 0.90
CA LEU A 218 1.10 17.15 1.24
C LEU A 218 2.08 16.00 1.05
N CYS A 219 1.59 14.78 0.97
CA CYS A 219 2.41 13.57 0.80
C CYS A 219 2.29 12.93 -0.59
N LYS A 220 1.58 13.60 -1.50
CA LYS A 220 1.43 13.15 -2.90
C LYS A 220 2.67 13.44 -3.71
#